data_c90bf537b34e68583669f19b31d2575d
#
_entry.id   c90bf537b34e68583669f19b31d2575d
#
_cell.length_a   1.000
_cell.length_b   1.000
_cell.length_c   1.000
_cell.angle_alpha   90.00
_cell.angle_beta   90.00
_cell.angle_gamma   90.00
#
_symmetry.space_group_name_H-M   'P 1'
#
loop_
_entity.id
_entity.type
_entity.pdbx_description
1 polymer ?
#
loop_
_entity_poly.entity_id
_entity_poly.type
_entity_poly.pdbx_seq_one_letter_code
_entity_poly.pdbx_strand_id
1 'polypeptide(L)'
;MLANGAFAQTTMGEALKSMPDSLMPYLSHNNRLDCIDFCEANMKAEVRNVLEGKSELLKLTPSYAFFRLNDAASMELCLLDADSQQVICMIQTYGSDLRESVISFYTTSWQPLPTSQFLSTDCQQCVARFDAEQKTLTLESNNYLSRPAMEEQKVEEKVQTKLNWTNGEFKKS
;
A
#
# COMPACT_ATOMS: atom_id res chain seq x y z
N MET A 1 11.38 -31.14 -23.96
CA MET A 1 11.01 -30.99 -22.53
C MET A 1 11.32 -29.57 -22.12
N LEU A 2 10.28 -28.72 -22.03
CA LEU A 2 10.41 -27.36 -21.51
C LEU A 2 10.25 -27.48 -20.01
N ALA A 3 11.32 -27.20 -19.25
CA ALA A 3 11.24 -27.06 -17.80
C ALA A 3 10.43 -25.80 -17.51
N ASN A 4 9.19 -25.96 -17.04
CA ASN A 4 8.47 -24.92 -16.34
C ASN A 4 9.23 -24.65 -15.04
N GLY A 5 10.12 -23.67 -15.05
CA GLY A 5 10.70 -23.13 -13.85
C GLY A 5 9.56 -22.47 -13.06
N ALA A 6 9.04 -23.16 -12.04
CA ALA A 6 8.20 -22.53 -11.05
C ALA A 6 9.06 -21.47 -10.34
N PHE A 7 8.86 -20.20 -10.64
CA PHE A 7 9.45 -19.13 -9.88
C PHE A 7 8.90 -19.24 -8.45
N ALA A 8 9.80 -19.38 -7.47
CA ALA A 8 9.39 -19.33 -6.09
C ALA A 8 8.72 -17.98 -5.83
N GLN A 9 7.42 -17.99 -5.49
CA GLN A 9 6.69 -16.78 -5.19
C GLN A 9 7.18 -16.23 -3.86
N THR A 10 7.58 -14.97 -3.83
CA THR A 10 7.92 -14.24 -2.61
C THR A 10 6.66 -14.02 -1.80
N THR A 11 6.72 -14.20 -0.49
CA THR A 11 5.63 -13.82 0.41
C THR A 11 5.80 -12.37 0.88
N MET A 12 4.72 -11.73 1.33
CA MET A 12 4.77 -10.38 1.87
C MET A 12 5.65 -10.31 3.14
N GLY A 13 5.65 -11.34 3.97
CA GLY A 13 6.55 -11.43 5.13
C GLY A 13 8.03 -11.40 4.72
N GLU A 14 8.41 -12.17 3.68
CA GLU A 14 9.79 -12.16 3.14
C GLU A 14 10.15 -10.81 2.52
N ALA A 15 9.23 -10.20 1.77
CA ALA A 15 9.42 -8.86 1.21
C ALA A 15 9.65 -7.81 2.31
N LEU A 16 8.88 -7.85 3.39
CA LEU A 16 9.04 -6.94 4.53
C LEU A 16 10.37 -7.12 5.26
N LYS A 17 10.88 -8.35 5.37
CA LYS A 17 12.20 -8.66 5.98
C LYS A 17 13.34 -8.04 5.17
N SER A 18 13.24 -7.95 3.86
CA SER A 18 14.26 -7.38 2.96
C SER A 18 14.03 -5.90 2.63
N MET A 19 12.95 -5.27 3.12
CA MET A 19 12.60 -3.88 2.81
C MET A 19 13.65 -2.91 3.36
N PRO A 20 14.16 -1.97 2.52
CA PRO A 20 15.03 -0.89 2.99
C PRO A 20 14.35 0.01 4.02
N ASP A 21 15.07 0.41 5.08
CA ASP A 21 14.53 1.29 6.14
C ASP A 21 14.11 2.66 5.59
N SER A 22 14.72 3.13 4.51
CA SER A 22 14.36 4.39 3.86
C SER A 22 12.94 4.42 3.29
N LEU A 23 12.35 3.27 2.97
CA LEU A 23 10.97 3.16 2.47
C LEU A 23 9.93 3.16 3.60
N MET A 24 10.34 2.87 4.83
CA MET A 24 9.48 2.87 6.03
C MET A 24 10.24 3.51 7.21
N PRO A 25 10.47 4.82 7.20
CA PRO A 25 11.33 5.48 8.21
C PRO A 25 10.78 5.45 9.64
N TYR A 26 9.52 5.09 9.83
CA TYR A 26 8.91 4.89 11.17
C TYR A 26 9.39 3.61 11.86
N LEU A 27 9.72 2.57 11.10
CA LEU A 27 10.06 1.25 11.63
C LEU A 27 11.46 0.84 11.18
N SER A 28 12.35 0.61 12.14
CA SER A 28 13.63 -0.05 11.86
C SER A 28 13.40 -1.48 11.37
N HIS A 29 14.45 -2.09 10.82
CA HIS A 29 14.43 -3.49 10.45
C HIS A 29 13.95 -4.39 11.60
N ASN A 30 14.47 -4.20 12.81
CA ASN A 30 14.06 -4.99 13.98
C ASN A 30 12.58 -4.77 14.34
N ASN A 31 12.10 -3.52 14.31
CA ASN A 31 10.67 -3.26 14.55
C ASN A 31 9.77 -4.02 13.55
N ARG A 32 10.18 -4.11 12.27
CA ARG A 32 9.42 -4.87 11.27
C ARG A 32 9.44 -6.37 11.56
N LEU A 33 10.58 -6.93 11.97
CA LEU A 33 10.67 -8.33 12.38
C LEU A 33 9.77 -8.61 13.56
N ASP A 34 9.82 -7.79 14.62
CA ASP A 34 8.95 -7.92 15.79
C ASP A 34 7.46 -7.89 15.40
N CYS A 35 7.06 -6.97 14.52
CA CYS A 35 5.67 -6.91 14.02
C CYS A 35 5.26 -8.20 13.29
N ILE A 36 6.14 -8.77 12.46
CA ILE A 36 5.87 -10.01 11.73
C ILE A 36 5.72 -11.16 12.71
N ASP A 37 6.67 -11.31 13.66
CA ASP A 37 6.67 -12.38 14.65
C ASP A 37 5.42 -12.32 15.54
N PHE A 38 5.01 -11.13 15.99
CA PHE A 38 3.77 -10.94 16.75
C PHE A 38 2.53 -11.32 15.95
N CYS A 39 2.48 -10.93 14.66
CA CYS A 39 1.37 -11.29 13.78
C CYS A 39 1.28 -12.81 13.57
N GLU A 40 2.41 -13.48 13.32
CA GLU A 40 2.49 -14.92 13.14
C GLU A 40 2.11 -15.68 14.44
N ALA A 41 2.41 -15.10 15.60
CA ALA A 41 2.00 -15.62 16.91
C ALA A 41 0.54 -15.30 17.29
N ASN A 42 -0.24 -14.66 16.41
CA ASN A 42 -1.59 -14.15 16.67
C ASN A 42 -1.65 -13.19 17.87
N MET A 43 -0.60 -12.42 18.07
CA MET A 43 -0.51 -11.36 19.07
C MET A 43 -0.76 -9.99 18.43
N LYS A 44 -1.07 -8.99 19.27
CA LYS A 44 -1.12 -7.59 18.80
C LYS A 44 0.28 -7.18 18.35
N ALA A 45 0.42 -6.86 17.05
CA ALA A 45 1.70 -6.50 16.44
C ALA A 45 1.97 -4.98 16.54
N GLU A 46 1.95 -4.45 17.77
CA GLU A 46 2.24 -3.05 18.09
C GLU A 46 3.67 -2.93 18.63
N VAL A 47 4.43 -1.96 18.11
CA VAL A 47 5.79 -1.66 18.56
C VAL A 47 5.97 -0.16 18.79
N ARG A 48 6.94 0.19 19.65
CA ARG A 48 7.42 1.58 19.75
C ARG A 48 8.32 1.87 18.55
N ASN A 49 7.94 2.86 17.75
CA ASN A 49 8.67 3.20 16.54
C ASN A 49 9.87 4.12 16.82
N VAL A 50 10.69 4.37 15.78
CA VAL A 50 11.93 5.17 15.92
C VAL A 50 11.67 6.64 16.25
N LEU A 51 10.44 7.13 16.10
CA LEU A 51 10.00 8.49 16.45
C LEU A 51 9.29 8.54 17.82
N GLU A 52 9.52 7.54 18.68
CA GLU A 52 8.96 7.46 20.03
C GLU A 52 7.44 7.26 20.10
N GLY A 53 6.76 7.15 18.96
CA GLY A 53 5.33 6.84 18.85
C GLY A 53 5.07 5.33 18.77
N LYS A 54 3.84 4.98 18.43
CA LYS A 54 3.39 3.60 18.24
C LYS A 54 3.08 3.34 16.78
N SER A 55 3.53 2.19 16.30
CA SER A 55 3.14 1.64 15.00
C SER A 55 2.62 0.22 15.18
N GLU A 56 1.74 -0.22 14.30
CA GLU A 56 1.10 -1.52 14.39
C GLU A 56 0.93 -2.14 13.00
N LEU A 57 1.31 -3.40 12.86
CA LEU A 57 0.95 -4.23 11.70
C LEU A 57 -0.45 -4.79 11.93
N LEU A 58 -1.43 -4.21 11.27
CA LEU A 58 -2.86 -4.53 11.46
C LEU A 58 -3.29 -5.77 10.70
N LYS A 59 -2.65 -6.07 9.57
CA LYS A 59 -2.95 -7.25 8.75
C LYS A 59 -1.69 -7.72 8.03
N LEU A 60 -1.46 -9.03 8.05
CA LEU A 60 -0.42 -9.70 7.27
C LEU A 60 -1.03 -10.96 6.65
N THR A 61 -0.89 -11.09 5.33
CA THR A 61 -1.20 -12.29 4.55
C THR A 61 -0.04 -12.60 3.61
N PRO A 62 -0.01 -13.74 2.93
CA PRO A 62 1.07 -14.03 1.97
C PRO A 62 1.26 -12.97 0.89
N SER A 63 0.21 -12.21 0.52
CA SER A 63 0.26 -11.22 -0.56
C SER A 63 -0.04 -9.78 -0.13
N TYR A 64 -0.31 -9.52 1.15
CA TYR A 64 -0.74 -8.19 1.60
C TYR A 64 -0.26 -7.89 3.02
N ALA A 65 0.10 -6.62 3.27
CA ALA A 65 0.33 -6.08 4.60
C ALA A 65 -0.29 -4.69 4.76
N PHE A 66 -0.80 -4.42 5.96
CA PHE A 66 -1.33 -3.12 6.33
C PHE A 66 -0.76 -2.63 7.65
N PHE A 67 -0.04 -1.52 7.61
CA PHE A 67 0.54 -0.84 8.77
C PHE A 67 -0.21 0.45 9.10
N ARG A 68 -0.52 0.64 10.36
CA ARG A 68 -0.74 1.95 10.95
C ARG A 68 0.61 2.44 11.50
N LEU A 69 1.20 3.45 10.87
CA LEU A 69 2.51 3.99 11.24
C LEU A 69 2.40 4.97 12.40
N ASN A 70 1.33 5.78 12.41
CA ASN A 70 0.87 6.64 13.50
C ASN A 70 -0.58 7.07 13.22
N ASP A 71 -1.11 8.06 13.97
CA ASP A 71 -2.51 8.52 13.81
C ASP A 71 -2.76 9.22 12.46
N ALA A 72 -1.71 9.72 11.82
CA ALA A 72 -1.79 10.47 10.56
C ALA A 72 -1.08 9.78 9.38
N ALA A 73 -0.57 8.55 9.55
CA ALA A 73 0.15 7.84 8.49
C ALA A 73 -0.14 6.35 8.51
N SER A 74 -0.38 5.79 7.34
CA SER A 74 -0.54 4.35 7.13
C SER A 74 0.15 3.89 5.85
N MET A 75 0.44 2.60 5.75
CA MET A 75 1.03 1.99 4.58
C MET A 75 0.34 0.66 4.28
N GLU A 76 -0.09 0.50 3.03
CA GLU A 76 -0.54 -0.77 2.48
C GLU A 76 0.50 -1.29 1.48
N LEU A 77 0.76 -2.59 1.51
CA LEU A 77 1.67 -3.28 0.61
C LEU A 77 0.95 -4.47 0.00
N CYS A 78 1.03 -4.59 -1.32
CA CYS A 78 0.38 -5.67 -2.06
C CYS A 78 1.39 -6.34 -2.99
N LEU A 79 1.48 -7.67 -2.95
CA LEU A 79 2.17 -8.46 -3.96
C LEU A 79 1.18 -8.79 -5.08
N LEU A 80 1.53 -8.40 -6.30
CA LEU A 80 0.71 -8.54 -7.49
C LEU A 80 1.47 -9.32 -8.56
N ASP A 81 0.79 -10.25 -9.20
CA ASP A 81 1.40 -11.02 -10.30
C ASP A 81 1.34 -10.18 -11.58
N ALA A 82 2.49 -9.98 -12.21
CA ALA A 82 2.67 -9.26 -13.46
C ALA A 82 3.42 -10.17 -14.45
N ASP A 83 2.71 -10.80 -15.37
CA ASP A 83 3.21 -11.77 -16.34
C ASP A 83 4.05 -12.89 -15.69
N SER A 84 5.39 -12.81 -15.78
CA SER A 84 6.31 -13.80 -15.26
C SER A 84 6.98 -13.43 -13.93
N GLN A 85 6.59 -12.32 -13.32
CA GLN A 85 7.19 -11.80 -12.07
C GLN A 85 6.14 -11.26 -11.14
N GLN A 86 6.52 -11.10 -9.85
CA GLN A 86 5.72 -10.36 -8.88
C GLN A 86 6.23 -8.92 -8.77
N VAL A 87 5.31 -7.99 -8.55
CA VAL A 87 5.61 -6.59 -8.22
C VAL A 87 4.98 -6.22 -6.88
N ILE A 88 5.60 -5.30 -6.16
CA ILE A 88 5.07 -4.72 -4.93
C ILE A 88 4.40 -3.40 -5.28
N CYS A 89 3.09 -3.28 -5.00
CA CYS A 89 2.39 -2.02 -4.97
C CYS A 89 2.41 -1.50 -3.52
N MET A 90 2.95 -0.31 -3.31
CA MET A 90 3.01 0.38 -2.02
C MET A 90 2.10 1.60 -2.06
N ILE A 91 1.18 1.69 -1.12
CA ILE A 91 0.26 2.80 -0.93
C ILE A 91 0.58 3.44 0.42
N GLN A 92 1.12 4.66 0.40
CA GLN A 92 1.39 5.44 1.59
C GLN A 92 0.32 6.53 1.72
N THR A 93 -0.41 6.54 2.83
CA THR A 93 -1.46 7.53 3.09
C THR A 93 -1.06 8.40 4.26
N TYR A 94 -1.11 9.70 4.07
CA TYR A 94 -0.75 10.72 5.05
C TYR A 94 -1.90 11.70 5.30
N GLY A 95 -1.89 12.32 6.46
CA GLY A 95 -2.84 13.35 6.89
C GLY A 95 -3.81 12.86 7.96
N SER A 96 -4.26 13.76 8.82
CA SER A 96 -5.30 13.52 9.84
C SER A 96 -6.70 13.77 9.26
N ASP A 97 -7.01 15.01 8.96
CA ASP A 97 -8.32 15.44 8.46
C ASP A 97 -8.38 15.35 6.92
N LEU A 98 -7.32 15.83 6.26
CA LEU A 98 -7.14 15.75 4.82
C LEU A 98 -6.11 14.67 4.52
N ARG A 99 -6.60 13.52 4.07
CA ARG A 99 -5.74 12.38 3.73
C ARG A 99 -5.39 12.37 2.26
N GLU A 100 -4.17 12.03 1.96
CA GLU A 100 -3.67 11.87 0.59
C GLU A 100 -2.79 10.64 0.50
N SER A 101 -2.87 9.92 -0.62
CA SER A 101 -2.10 8.71 -0.86
C SER A 101 -1.09 8.89 -1.98
N VAL A 102 0.08 8.30 -1.79
CA VAL A 102 1.11 8.13 -2.81
C VAL A 102 1.19 6.64 -3.15
N ILE A 103 1.12 6.32 -4.44
CA ILE A 103 1.20 4.95 -4.95
C ILE A 103 2.53 4.78 -5.66
N SER A 104 3.28 3.76 -5.29
CA SER A 104 4.58 3.43 -5.85
C SER A 104 4.70 1.94 -6.13
N PHE A 105 5.51 1.57 -7.13
CA PHE A 105 5.73 0.17 -7.49
C PHE A 105 7.20 -0.19 -7.39
N TYR A 106 7.46 -1.43 -6.97
CA TYR A 106 8.80 -1.97 -6.79
C TYR A 106 8.86 -3.41 -7.27
N THR A 107 10.05 -3.86 -7.63
CA THR A 107 10.34 -5.29 -7.72
C THR A 107 10.30 -5.94 -6.33
N THR A 108 10.28 -7.27 -6.26
CA THR A 108 10.39 -8.00 -4.97
C THR A 108 11.72 -7.78 -4.25
N SER A 109 12.75 -7.24 -4.92
CA SER A 109 14.02 -6.80 -4.35
C SER A 109 14.07 -5.28 -4.08
N TRP A 110 12.91 -4.61 -4.06
CA TRP A 110 12.75 -3.18 -3.73
C TRP A 110 13.41 -2.20 -4.70
N GLN A 111 13.63 -2.63 -5.96
CA GLN A 111 14.04 -1.68 -7.00
C GLN A 111 12.80 -0.92 -7.50
N PRO A 112 12.84 0.43 -7.59
CA PRO A 112 11.69 1.21 -8.02
C PRO A 112 11.32 0.92 -9.47
N LEU A 113 10.02 0.89 -9.74
CA LEU A 113 9.45 0.71 -11.07
C LEU A 113 8.59 1.94 -11.43
N PRO A 114 8.51 2.31 -12.72
CA PRO A 114 7.67 3.43 -13.15
C PRO A 114 6.19 3.16 -12.83
N THR A 115 5.55 4.03 -12.05
CA THR A 115 4.12 3.90 -11.70
C THR A 115 3.22 3.87 -12.94
N SER A 116 3.56 4.64 -13.97
CA SER A 116 2.82 4.69 -15.24
C SER A 116 2.74 3.36 -15.99
N GLN A 117 3.62 2.41 -15.69
CA GLN A 117 3.57 1.05 -16.26
C GLN A 117 2.38 0.24 -15.71
N PHE A 118 1.96 0.51 -14.48
CA PHE A 118 0.99 -0.29 -13.75
C PHE A 118 -0.31 0.45 -13.47
N LEU A 119 -0.28 1.78 -13.50
CA LEU A 119 -1.41 2.64 -13.17
C LEU A 119 -1.44 3.82 -14.15
N SER A 120 -2.40 3.81 -15.07
CA SER A 120 -2.59 4.87 -16.06
C SER A 120 -3.36 6.09 -15.53
N THR A 121 -4.01 5.94 -14.38
CA THR A 121 -4.79 7.02 -13.74
C THR A 121 -3.92 7.72 -12.71
N ASP A 122 -3.76 9.04 -12.86
CA ASP A 122 -3.07 9.84 -11.86
C ASP A 122 -3.90 9.93 -10.58
N CYS A 123 -3.25 9.65 -9.44
CA CYS A 123 -3.83 9.80 -8.13
C CYS A 123 -3.29 11.08 -7.49
N GLN A 124 -3.67 12.23 -8.05
CA GLN A 124 -3.43 13.51 -7.40
C GLN A 124 -4.57 13.83 -6.46
N GLN A 125 -4.23 14.17 -5.21
CA GLN A 125 -5.19 14.53 -4.17
C GLN A 125 -6.29 13.48 -3.96
N CYS A 126 -5.92 12.22 -3.96
CA CYS A 126 -6.84 11.13 -3.69
C CYS A 126 -6.41 10.28 -2.50
N VAL A 127 -7.35 9.57 -1.91
CA VAL A 127 -7.09 8.48 -0.97
C VAL A 127 -7.20 7.17 -1.72
N ALA A 128 -6.14 6.38 -1.72
CA ALA A 128 -6.10 5.05 -2.31
C ALA A 128 -6.30 3.98 -1.24
N ARG A 129 -7.03 2.92 -1.58
CA ARG A 129 -7.22 1.72 -0.75
C ARG A 129 -7.18 0.48 -1.61
N PHE A 130 -6.60 -0.58 -1.10
CA PHE A 130 -6.51 -1.85 -1.80
C PHE A 130 -7.35 -2.93 -1.12
N ASP A 131 -8.22 -3.57 -1.90
CA ASP A 131 -8.90 -4.79 -1.50
C ASP A 131 -8.07 -6.00 -1.96
N ALA A 132 -7.44 -6.69 -1.00
CA ALA A 132 -6.55 -7.80 -1.27
C ALA A 132 -7.28 -9.07 -1.77
N GLU A 133 -8.57 -9.24 -1.44
CA GLU A 133 -9.37 -10.39 -1.85
C GLU A 133 -9.85 -10.23 -3.30
N GLN A 134 -10.29 -9.03 -3.65
CA GLN A 134 -10.78 -8.71 -4.99
C GLN A 134 -9.67 -8.22 -5.94
N LYS A 135 -8.46 -7.97 -5.43
CA LYS A 135 -7.34 -7.33 -6.15
C LYS A 135 -7.77 -6.02 -6.81
N THR A 136 -8.54 -5.20 -6.07
CA THR A 136 -9.13 -3.95 -6.54
C THR A 136 -8.51 -2.76 -5.82
N LEU A 137 -8.05 -1.78 -6.58
CA LEU A 137 -7.59 -0.49 -6.09
C LEU A 137 -8.74 0.52 -6.21
N THR A 138 -9.15 1.12 -5.10
CA THR A 138 -10.15 2.18 -5.06
C THR A 138 -9.43 3.51 -4.84
N LEU A 139 -9.67 4.47 -5.74
CA LEU A 139 -9.19 5.84 -5.65
C LEU A 139 -10.37 6.74 -5.31
N GLU A 140 -10.33 7.42 -4.16
CA GLU A 140 -11.33 8.38 -3.72
C GLU A 140 -10.76 9.80 -3.85
N SER A 141 -11.34 10.61 -4.74
CA SER A 141 -10.88 11.97 -4.99
C SER A 141 -11.24 12.91 -3.85
N ASN A 142 -10.27 13.72 -3.40
CA ASN A 142 -10.47 14.80 -2.45
C ASN A 142 -10.78 16.11 -3.21
N ASN A 143 -12.04 16.47 -3.38
CA ASN A 143 -12.45 17.67 -4.11
C ASN A 143 -12.28 18.99 -3.32
N TYR A 144 -11.12 19.18 -2.65
CA TYR A 144 -10.91 20.36 -1.80
C TYR A 144 -10.57 21.65 -2.56
N LEU A 145 -10.14 21.58 -3.82
CA LEU A 145 -9.73 22.76 -4.59
C LEU A 145 -10.86 23.49 -5.33
N SER A 146 -12.09 23.00 -5.25
CA SER A 146 -13.24 23.59 -5.95
C SER A 146 -14.10 24.52 -5.07
N ARG A 147 -13.68 24.84 -3.84
CA ARG A 147 -14.46 25.73 -2.97
C ARG A 147 -14.18 27.21 -3.26
N PRO A 148 -15.10 27.97 -3.85
CA PRO A 148 -15.17 29.39 -3.59
C PRO A 148 -15.49 29.61 -2.10
N ALA A 149 -14.81 30.57 -1.48
CA ALA A 149 -14.79 30.83 -0.04
C ALA A 149 -16.14 31.16 0.62
N MET A 150 -17.27 31.09 -0.05
CA MET A 150 -18.59 31.49 0.41
C MET A 150 -19.72 30.70 -0.27
N GLU A 151 -19.89 29.42 -0.03
CA GLU A 151 -21.18 28.78 -0.20
C GLU A 151 -21.39 27.65 0.79
N GLU A 152 -22.56 27.69 1.47
CA GLU A 152 -23.02 26.75 2.48
C GLU A 152 -23.13 25.32 1.91
N GLN A 153 -22.63 24.36 2.69
CA GLN A 153 -22.93 22.92 2.73
C GLN A 153 -23.65 22.33 1.48
N LYS A 154 -22.91 22.12 0.40
CA LYS A 154 -23.26 21.05 -0.54
C LYS A 154 -22.52 19.79 -0.10
N VAL A 155 -23.24 18.71 0.09
CA VAL A 155 -22.71 17.34 0.25
C VAL A 155 -21.74 17.07 -0.91
N GLU A 156 -20.45 17.00 -0.62
CA GLU A 156 -19.43 16.74 -1.64
C GLU A 156 -19.62 15.29 -2.12
N GLU A 157 -19.96 15.16 -3.38
CA GLU A 157 -20.02 13.85 -4.04
C GLU A 157 -18.57 13.37 -4.24
N LYS A 158 -18.13 12.46 -3.36
CA LYS A 158 -16.81 11.85 -3.46
C LYS A 158 -16.77 10.96 -4.70
N VAL A 159 -15.97 11.34 -5.67
CA VAL A 159 -15.80 10.52 -6.88
C VAL A 159 -14.88 9.35 -6.54
N GLN A 160 -15.43 8.13 -6.60
CA GLN A 160 -14.67 6.90 -6.44
C GLN A 160 -14.39 6.27 -7.80
N THR A 161 -13.14 5.94 -8.06
CA THR A 161 -12.72 5.15 -9.22
C THR A 161 -12.22 3.79 -8.72
N LYS A 162 -12.81 2.72 -9.24
CA LYS A 162 -12.36 1.34 -8.96
C LYS A 162 -11.55 0.82 -10.14
N LEU A 163 -10.42 0.22 -9.83
CA LEU A 163 -9.48 -0.33 -10.79
C LEU A 163 -9.17 -1.79 -10.39
N ASN A 164 -9.33 -2.71 -11.32
CA ASN A 164 -9.00 -4.11 -11.10
C ASN A 164 -7.60 -4.43 -11.63
N TRP A 165 -6.86 -5.24 -10.90
CA TRP A 165 -5.58 -5.77 -11.39
C TRP A 165 -5.82 -6.82 -12.47
N THR A 166 -5.43 -6.51 -13.70
CA THR A 166 -5.68 -7.38 -14.87
C THR A 166 -4.48 -7.32 -15.81
N ASN A 167 -3.92 -8.47 -16.14
CA ASN A 167 -2.78 -8.60 -17.07
C ASN A 167 -1.60 -7.68 -16.72
N GLY A 168 -1.24 -7.61 -15.44
CA GLY A 168 -0.08 -6.88 -14.96
C GLY A 168 -0.25 -5.36 -14.82
N GLU A 169 -1.49 -4.84 -14.85
CA GLU A 169 -1.79 -3.42 -14.64
C GLU A 169 -3.18 -3.20 -14.02
N PHE A 170 -3.40 -2.02 -13.44
CA PHE A 170 -4.69 -1.58 -12.93
C PHE A 170 -5.54 -0.97 -14.05
N LYS A 171 -6.74 -1.53 -14.29
CA LYS A 171 -7.70 -1.06 -15.29
C LYS A 171 -9.04 -0.75 -14.68
N LYS A 172 -9.74 0.24 -15.23
CA LYS A 172 -11.14 0.52 -14.86
C LYS A 172 -12.00 -0.71 -15.10
N SER A 173 -12.88 -0.96 -14.16
CA SER A 173 -13.90 -2.01 -14.24
C SER A 173 -14.90 -1.72 -15.33
#